data_d5a2f07b68cd2ef83b0055fad62041cf
#
_entry.id   d5a2f07b68cd2ef83b0055fad62041cf
#
_cell.length_a   1.000
_cell.length_b   1.000
_cell.length_c   1.000
_cell.angle_alpha   90.00
_cell.angle_beta   90.00
_cell.angle_gamma   90.00
#
_symmetry.space_group_name_H-M   'P 1'
#
loop_
_entity.id
_entity.type
_entity.pdbx_description
1 polymer ?
#
loop_
_entity_poly.entity_id
_entity_poly.type
_entity_poly.pdbx_seq_one_letter_code
_entity_poly.pdbx_strand_id
1 'polypeptide(L)'
;FFAFVAARKIKKTQPIDGLRGNTSSKHTKKNHFPLEETKGNTKFLLVLKLMIASKKQNVMLFLVSFVLTVLIAFSGTLFYNVVVEPDNFMSALSDEVADVIIYPKSDSVSEIELKLGNDNRVQNTLKYMSAIVKIEEKTVTAFACEDFSKVRNDVCYMGENPKEADEIALGSAFEENMKIGDTVSVTVDGITKSFQVTGFVQSVNLQGELCELSMEGYNRLFNQNQTPYLYVYLENPENAEKITKEYKVEY
;
A
#
# COMPACT_ATOMS: atom_id res chain seq x y z
N PHE A 1 15.54 -30.83 5.41
CA PHE A 1 16.77 -30.26 5.98
C PHE A 1 16.96 -30.68 7.44
N PHE A 2 15.95 -30.50 8.31
CA PHE A 2 16.02 -30.89 9.75
C PHE A 2 16.26 -32.40 9.98
N ALA A 3 15.61 -33.27 9.20
CA ALA A 3 15.81 -34.71 9.29
C ALA A 3 17.25 -35.13 8.94
N PHE A 4 17.87 -34.46 7.97
CA PHE A 4 19.26 -34.74 7.56
C PHE A 4 20.27 -34.31 8.64
N VAL A 5 20.03 -33.17 9.31
CA VAL A 5 20.86 -32.69 10.42
C VAL A 5 20.73 -33.60 11.65
N ALA A 6 19.52 -34.11 11.94
CA ALA A 6 19.29 -35.07 13.00
C ALA A 6 19.98 -36.42 12.72
N ALA A 7 19.86 -36.95 11.50
CA ALA A 7 20.54 -38.19 11.08
C ALA A 7 22.06 -38.11 11.15
N ARG A 8 22.65 -36.93 10.80
CA ARG A 8 24.11 -36.69 10.90
C ARG A 8 24.59 -36.65 12.35
N LYS A 9 23.72 -36.24 13.29
CA LYS A 9 24.06 -36.22 14.72
C LYS A 9 24.04 -37.62 15.34
N ILE A 10 23.13 -38.49 14.89
CA ILE A 10 23.01 -39.88 15.32
C ILE A 10 24.21 -40.69 14.83
N LYS A 11 24.69 -40.44 13.61
CA LYS A 11 25.86 -41.13 13.03
C LYS A 11 27.18 -40.89 13.77
N LYS A 12 27.25 -39.86 14.62
CA LYS A 12 28.41 -39.49 15.43
C LYS A 12 28.44 -40.11 16.84
N THR A 13 27.35 -40.75 17.26
CA THR A 13 27.29 -41.46 18.54
C THR A 13 27.59 -42.93 18.30
N GLN A 14 28.70 -43.40 18.89
CA GLN A 14 29.02 -44.83 18.83
C GLN A 14 27.97 -45.62 19.60
N PRO A 15 27.39 -46.72 19.04
CA PRO A 15 26.33 -47.49 19.68
C PRO A 15 26.71 -48.04 21.07
N ILE A 16 28.01 -48.25 21.31
CA ILE A 16 28.56 -48.74 22.56
C ILE A 16 28.43 -47.74 23.71
N ASP A 17 28.48 -46.41 23.43
CA ASP A 17 28.34 -45.37 24.46
C ASP A 17 26.89 -45.26 24.96
N GLY A 18 25.91 -45.60 24.12
CA GLY A 18 24.48 -45.64 24.49
C GLY A 18 24.15 -46.81 25.42
N LEU A 19 24.79 -47.97 25.25
CA LEU A 19 24.55 -49.20 26.04
C LEU A 19 25.29 -49.17 27.40
N ARG A 20 26.37 -48.44 27.55
CA ARG A 20 27.13 -48.32 28.84
C ARG A 20 26.57 -47.33 29.80
N GLY A 21 25.49 -46.60 29.47
CA GLY A 21 24.94 -45.53 30.35
C GLY A 21 25.99 -44.45 30.67
N ASN A 22 27.08 -44.40 29.92
CA ASN A 22 28.13 -43.42 30.07
C ASN A 22 27.60 -42.09 29.53
N THR A 23 26.82 -41.41 30.31
CA THR A 23 26.69 -39.97 30.15
C THR A 23 28.10 -39.43 30.22
N SER A 24 28.68 -39.17 29.03
CA SER A 24 29.96 -38.46 28.94
C SER A 24 29.92 -37.35 29.97
N SER A 25 30.90 -37.34 30.90
CA SER A 25 31.03 -36.29 31.90
C SER A 25 30.90 -34.98 31.13
N LYS A 26 29.74 -34.37 31.23
CA LYS A 26 29.55 -33.02 30.69
C LYS A 26 30.66 -32.23 31.36
N HIS A 27 31.63 -31.81 30.56
CA HIS A 27 32.65 -30.84 31.01
C HIS A 27 31.89 -29.87 31.91
N THR A 28 32.23 -29.90 33.21
CA THR A 28 31.66 -29.00 34.22
C THR A 28 31.94 -27.61 33.70
N LYS A 29 30.91 -27.00 33.12
CA LYS A 29 31.04 -25.64 32.61
C LYS A 29 31.43 -24.78 33.78
N LYS A 30 32.52 -24.03 33.63
CA LYS A 30 33.05 -23.09 34.61
C LYS A 30 31.90 -22.37 35.27
N ASN A 31 31.79 -22.49 36.59
CA ASN A 31 30.72 -21.85 37.36
C ASN A 31 30.97 -20.34 37.40
N HIS A 32 30.31 -19.59 36.50
CA HIS A 32 30.52 -18.15 36.38
C HIS A 32 29.93 -17.33 37.54
N PHE A 33 29.06 -17.93 38.36
CA PHE A 33 28.47 -17.30 39.57
C PHE A 33 28.42 -18.32 40.71
N PRO A 34 29.46 -18.42 41.52
CA PRO A 34 29.40 -19.22 42.76
C PRO A 34 28.44 -18.55 43.75
N LEU A 35 27.38 -19.24 44.13
CA LEU A 35 26.33 -18.72 45.01
C LEU A 35 26.88 -18.47 46.45
N GLU A 36 28.00 -19.09 46.79
CA GLU A 36 28.66 -18.97 48.10
C GLU A 36 29.38 -17.63 48.29
N GLU A 37 29.81 -16.98 47.20
CA GLU A 37 30.58 -15.74 47.29
C GLU A 37 29.76 -14.48 46.98
N THR A 38 28.48 -14.64 46.53
CA THR A 38 27.67 -13.50 46.07
C THR A 38 26.78 -12.99 47.22
N LYS A 39 26.97 -11.71 47.62
CA LYS A 39 26.10 -10.97 48.51
C LYS A 39 24.87 -10.46 47.73
N GLY A 40 23.65 -10.98 48.02
CA GLY A 40 22.42 -10.52 47.40
C GLY A 40 21.24 -11.46 47.64
N ASN A 41 20.09 -11.12 47.02
CA ASN A 41 18.91 -11.97 47.12
C ASN A 41 19.13 -13.29 46.36
N THR A 42 19.26 -14.38 47.10
CA THR A 42 19.60 -15.73 46.63
C THR A 42 18.62 -16.23 45.57
N LYS A 43 17.34 -15.84 45.63
CA LYS A 43 16.32 -16.21 44.64
C LYS A 43 16.60 -15.56 43.30
N PHE A 44 16.96 -14.27 43.27
CA PHE A 44 17.28 -13.55 42.07
C PHE A 44 18.56 -14.10 41.42
N LEU A 45 19.59 -14.37 42.17
CA LEU A 45 20.85 -14.96 41.71
C LEU A 45 20.65 -16.35 41.11
N LEU A 46 19.76 -17.16 41.73
CA LEU A 46 19.41 -18.47 41.18
C LEU A 46 18.72 -18.39 39.83
N VAL A 47 17.77 -17.45 39.68
CA VAL A 47 17.08 -17.19 38.41
C VAL A 47 18.09 -16.76 37.34
N LEU A 48 18.97 -15.82 37.66
CA LEU A 48 20.01 -15.35 36.74
C LEU A 48 20.95 -16.48 36.31
N LYS A 49 21.37 -17.34 37.24
CA LYS A 49 22.19 -18.51 36.96
C LYS A 49 21.49 -19.52 36.04
N LEU A 50 20.21 -19.78 36.28
CA LEU A 50 19.38 -20.63 35.43
C LEU A 50 19.22 -20.03 34.00
N MET A 51 18.99 -18.71 33.89
CA MET A 51 18.92 -18.01 32.62
C MET A 51 20.23 -18.13 31.83
N ILE A 52 21.37 -17.99 32.48
CA ILE A 52 22.68 -18.12 31.84
C ILE A 52 22.98 -19.58 31.45
N ALA A 53 22.58 -20.54 32.28
CA ALA A 53 22.77 -21.97 32.03
C ALA A 53 21.96 -22.45 30.81
N SER A 54 20.78 -21.92 30.60
CA SER A 54 19.87 -22.27 29.49
C SER A 54 19.85 -21.26 28.32
N LYS A 55 20.98 -20.61 28.03
CA LYS A 55 21.10 -19.55 27.00
C LYS A 55 20.41 -19.88 25.69
N LYS A 56 20.62 -21.10 25.15
CA LYS A 56 20.02 -21.49 23.87
C LYS A 56 18.50 -21.56 23.93
N GLN A 57 17.95 -22.05 25.02
CA GLN A 57 16.52 -22.16 25.23
C GLN A 57 15.90 -20.77 25.42
N ASN A 58 16.55 -19.89 26.20
CA ASN A 58 16.08 -18.53 26.43
C ASN A 58 16.13 -17.68 25.15
N VAL A 59 17.17 -17.79 24.34
CA VAL A 59 17.24 -17.13 23.04
C VAL A 59 16.15 -17.63 22.10
N MET A 60 15.90 -18.95 22.09
CA MET A 60 14.81 -19.50 21.28
C MET A 60 13.44 -19.00 21.74
N LEU A 61 13.20 -18.98 23.06
CA LEU A 61 11.97 -18.45 23.64
C LEU A 61 11.78 -16.96 23.34
N PHE A 62 12.85 -16.18 23.46
CA PHE A 62 12.84 -14.76 23.09
C PHE A 62 12.49 -14.57 21.61
N LEU A 63 13.11 -15.31 20.70
CA LEU A 63 12.81 -15.23 19.27
C LEU A 63 11.35 -15.59 18.96
N VAL A 64 10.85 -16.66 19.57
CA VAL A 64 9.44 -17.05 19.37
C VAL A 64 8.50 -15.96 19.90
N SER A 65 8.76 -15.45 21.11
CA SER A 65 7.95 -14.37 21.69
C SER A 65 8.02 -13.10 20.85
N PHE A 66 9.20 -12.74 20.36
CA PHE A 66 9.40 -11.59 19.49
C PHE A 66 8.58 -11.71 18.19
N VAL A 67 8.67 -12.86 17.50
CA VAL A 67 7.90 -13.11 16.28
C VAL A 67 6.40 -13.05 16.55
N LEU A 68 5.93 -13.66 17.64
CA LEU A 68 4.51 -13.60 18.03
C LEU A 68 4.06 -12.15 18.28
N THR A 69 4.87 -11.36 19.00
CA THR A 69 4.56 -9.96 19.28
C THR A 69 4.45 -9.15 17.97
N VAL A 70 5.40 -9.35 17.04
CA VAL A 70 5.37 -8.69 15.72
C VAL A 70 4.12 -9.09 14.93
N LEU A 71 3.76 -10.37 14.93
CA LEU A 71 2.55 -10.85 14.23
C LEU A 71 1.27 -10.26 14.83
N ILE A 72 1.17 -10.17 16.15
CA ILE A 72 0.01 -9.58 16.83
C ILE A 72 -0.06 -8.09 16.54
N ALA A 73 1.05 -7.36 16.62
CA ALA A 73 1.11 -5.94 16.28
C ALA A 73 0.72 -5.67 14.82
N PHE A 74 1.28 -6.45 13.89
CA PHE A 74 0.96 -6.36 12.47
C PHE A 74 -0.53 -6.63 12.21
N SER A 75 -1.07 -7.71 12.80
CA SER A 75 -2.49 -8.05 12.63
C SER A 75 -3.40 -6.97 13.22
N GLY A 76 -3.03 -6.40 14.37
CA GLY A 76 -3.78 -5.29 14.98
C GLY A 76 -3.75 -4.03 14.13
N THR A 77 -2.59 -3.67 13.59
CA THR A 77 -2.47 -2.52 12.66
C THR A 77 -3.27 -2.75 11.39
N LEU A 78 -3.18 -3.94 10.80
CA LEU A 78 -3.94 -4.28 9.60
C LEU A 78 -5.45 -4.22 9.86
N PHE A 79 -5.91 -4.81 10.96
CA PHE A 79 -7.32 -4.76 11.35
C PHE A 79 -7.80 -3.31 11.55
N TYR A 80 -7.02 -2.48 12.23
CA TYR A 80 -7.36 -1.08 12.45
C TYR A 80 -7.53 -0.32 11.12
N ASN A 81 -6.56 -0.42 10.23
CA ASN A 81 -6.58 0.31 8.96
C ASN A 81 -7.61 -0.23 7.95
N VAL A 82 -7.94 -1.53 7.99
CA VAL A 82 -8.90 -2.10 7.01
C VAL A 82 -10.34 -2.07 7.50
N VAL A 83 -10.55 -2.18 8.82
CA VAL A 83 -11.90 -2.35 9.38
C VAL A 83 -12.38 -1.11 10.15
N VAL A 84 -11.47 -0.46 10.90
CA VAL A 84 -11.85 0.69 11.76
C VAL A 84 -11.72 2.00 11.00
N GLU A 85 -10.63 2.19 10.26
CA GLU A 85 -10.38 3.38 9.44
C GLU A 85 -10.04 2.96 7.99
N PRO A 86 -11.00 2.44 7.23
CA PRO A 86 -10.77 1.97 5.86
C PRO A 86 -10.30 3.06 4.90
N ASP A 87 -10.65 4.31 5.16
CA ASP A 87 -10.29 5.45 4.29
C ASP A 87 -8.78 5.62 4.19
N ASN A 88 -8.04 5.46 5.28
CA ASN A 88 -6.58 5.52 5.29
C ASN A 88 -5.95 4.40 4.44
N PHE A 89 -6.56 3.21 4.45
CA PHE A 89 -6.10 2.09 3.65
C PHE A 89 -6.46 2.26 2.18
N MET A 90 -7.68 2.72 1.90
CA MET A 90 -8.14 2.96 0.54
C MET A 90 -7.36 4.09 -0.13
N SER A 91 -7.08 5.18 0.58
CA SER A 91 -6.25 6.28 0.04
C SER A 91 -4.80 5.85 -0.27
N ALA A 92 -4.26 4.87 0.44
CA ALA A 92 -2.94 4.32 0.11
C ALA A 92 -2.95 3.38 -1.11
N LEU A 93 -4.09 2.77 -1.42
CA LEU A 93 -4.22 1.81 -2.53
C LEU A 93 -4.71 2.46 -3.82
N SER A 94 -5.58 3.44 -3.73
CA SER A 94 -6.29 4.03 -4.86
C SER A 94 -5.78 5.42 -5.18
N ASP A 95 -5.87 5.79 -6.46
CA ASP A 95 -5.46 7.11 -6.93
C ASP A 95 -6.45 8.17 -6.40
N GLU A 96 -7.74 7.88 -6.45
CA GLU A 96 -8.79 8.72 -5.88
C GLU A 96 -9.95 7.86 -5.39
N VAL A 97 -10.61 8.28 -4.30
CA VAL A 97 -11.75 7.58 -3.70
C VAL A 97 -12.92 8.55 -3.51
N ALA A 98 -13.92 8.43 -4.37
CA ALA A 98 -15.20 9.13 -4.23
C ALA A 98 -16.20 8.29 -3.41
N ASP A 99 -17.11 8.95 -2.71
CA ASP A 99 -18.19 8.26 -1.97
C ASP A 99 -19.22 7.62 -2.92
N VAL A 100 -19.44 8.26 -4.09
CA VAL A 100 -20.29 7.75 -5.16
C VAL A 100 -19.68 8.07 -6.52
N ILE A 101 -19.70 7.11 -7.44
CA ILE A 101 -19.30 7.32 -8.84
C ILE A 101 -20.52 7.19 -9.72
N ILE A 102 -20.81 8.23 -10.50
CA ILE A 102 -21.92 8.25 -11.44
C ILE A 102 -21.35 8.16 -12.85
N TYR A 103 -21.89 7.24 -13.65
CA TYR A 103 -21.58 7.07 -15.07
C TYR A 103 -22.76 7.65 -15.89
N PRO A 104 -22.74 8.95 -16.19
CA PRO A 104 -23.85 9.59 -16.87
C PRO A 104 -23.89 9.21 -18.35
N LYS A 105 -25.07 9.34 -18.97
CA LYS A 105 -25.17 9.39 -20.41
C LYS A 105 -24.67 10.74 -20.93
N SER A 106 -24.17 10.80 -22.15
CA SER A 106 -23.50 12.00 -22.68
C SER A 106 -24.35 13.27 -22.65
N ASP A 107 -25.65 13.14 -22.78
CA ASP A 107 -26.61 14.24 -22.81
C ASP A 107 -27.12 14.68 -21.42
N SER A 108 -26.81 13.90 -20.39
CA SER A 108 -27.31 14.14 -19.01
C SER A 108 -26.26 14.68 -18.04
N VAL A 109 -25.00 14.79 -18.44
CA VAL A 109 -23.89 15.23 -17.55
C VAL A 109 -24.19 16.54 -16.87
N SER A 110 -24.53 17.59 -17.63
CA SER A 110 -24.75 18.94 -17.09
C SER A 110 -25.99 19.01 -16.19
N GLU A 111 -27.02 18.22 -16.50
CA GLU A 111 -28.22 18.14 -15.67
C GLU A 111 -27.94 17.49 -14.32
N ILE A 112 -27.17 16.39 -14.33
CA ILE A 112 -26.76 15.68 -13.10
C ILE A 112 -25.84 16.57 -12.26
N GLU A 113 -24.86 17.25 -12.85
CA GLU A 113 -24.01 18.21 -12.15
C GLU A 113 -24.82 19.31 -11.47
N LEU A 114 -25.78 19.89 -12.17
CA LEU A 114 -26.64 20.92 -11.60
C LEU A 114 -27.46 20.41 -10.42
N LYS A 115 -28.00 19.20 -10.51
CA LYS A 115 -28.74 18.57 -9.42
C LYS A 115 -27.85 18.28 -8.22
N LEU A 116 -26.65 17.70 -8.45
CA LEU A 116 -25.69 17.42 -7.40
C LEU A 116 -25.20 18.70 -6.72
N GLY A 117 -24.94 19.78 -7.48
CA GLY A 117 -24.52 21.05 -6.94
C GLY A 117 -25.60 21.77 -6.07
N ASN A 118 -26.88 21.40 -6.22
CA ASN A 118 -27.96 21.87 -5.40
C ASN A 118 -28.32 20.93 -4.24
N ASP A 119 -27.70 19.78 -4.15
CA ASP A 119 -27.94 18.81 -3.07
C ASP A 119 -27.03 19.09 -1.87
N ASN A 120 -27.64 19.49 -0.76
CA ASN A 120 -26.92 19.82 0.46
C ASN A 120 -26.18 18.62 1.13
N ARG A 121 -26.37 17.40 0.62
CA ARG A 121 -25.64 16.21 1.04
C ARG A 121 -24.29 16.07 0.32
N VAL A 122 -24.13 16.80 -0.80
CA VAL A 122 -22.94 16.75 -1.65
C VAL A 122 -22.01 17.89 -1.26
N GLN A 123 -20.78 17.54 -0.92
CA GLN A 123 -19.71 18.47 -0.61
C GLN A 123 -19.07 19.03 -1.88
N ASN A 124 -18.76 18.13 -2.82
CA ASN A 124 -18.09 18.46 -4.08
C ASN A 124 -18.37 17.41 -5.14
N THR A 125 -18.22 17.81 -6.40
CA THR A 125 -18.22 16.89 -7.55
C THR A 125 -17.03 17.18 -8.44
N LEU A 126 -16.44 16.13 -9.02
CA LEU A 126 -15.33 16.23 -9.99
C LEU A 126 -15.63 15.40 -11.22
N LYS A 127 -15.33 15.96 -12.39
CA LYS A 127 -15.24 15.18 -13.62
C LYS A 127 -13.95 14.40 -13.64
N TYR A 128 -14.08 13.13 -13.91
CA TYR A 128 -12.96 12.21 -13.95
C TYR A 128 -13.00 11.34 -15.21
N MET A 129 -11.85 11.03 -15.77
CA MET A 129 -11.73 10.14 -16.93
C MET A 129 -10.62 9.15 -16.67
N SER A 130 -10.74 7.96 -17.26
CA SER A 130 -9.63 7.01 -17.30
C SER A 130 -9.56 6.31 -18.65
N ALA A 131 -8.35 6.04 -19.11
CA ALA A 131 -8.12 5.29 -20.33
C ALA A 131 -6.76 4.60 -20.31
N ILE A 132 -6.60 3.63 -21.18
CA ILE A 132 -5.31 2.97 -21.39
C ILE A 132 -4.55 3.73 -22.47
N VAL A 133 -3.32 4.10 -22.16
CA VAL A 133 -2.41 4.80 -23.07
C VAL A 133 -1.07 4.08 -23.14
N LYS A 134 -0.29 4.38 -24.18
CA LYS A 134 1.08 3.89 -24.31
C LYS A 134 2.06 5.05 -24.13
N ILE A 135 2.98 4.89 -23.22
CA ILE A 135 4.09 5.80 -22.96
C ILE A 135 5.38 5.04 -23.20
N GLU A 136 6.16 5.43 -24.21
CA GLU A 136 7.30 4.64 -24.71
C GLU A 136 6.89 3.19 -25.04
N GLU A 137 7.47 2.20 -24.38
CA GLU A 137 7.15 0.78 -24.56
C GLU A 137 6.13 0.25 -23.53
N LYS A 138 5.73 1.07 -22.55
CA LYS A 138 4.81 0.67 -21.48
C LYS A 138 3.37 1.05 -21.78
N THR A 139 2.47 0.14 -21.46
CA THR A 139 1.02 0.40 -21.47
C THR A 139 0.60 0.73 -20.04
N VAL A 140 0.04 1.91 -19.83
CA VAL A 140 -0.30 2.44 -18.51
C VAL A 140 -1.72 2.96 -18.48
N THR A 141 -2.27 3.14 -17.28
CA THR A 141 -3.56 3.80 -17.09
C THR A 141 -3.34 5.30 -16.98
N ALA A 142 -3.98 6.06 -17.87
CA ALA A 142 -4.07 7.50 -17.77
C ALA A 142 -5.34 7.88 -17.02
N PHE A 143 -5.19 8.73 -16.02
CA PHE A 143 -6.28 9.40 -15.32
C PHE A 143 -6.32 10.87 -15.73
N ALA A 144 -7.51 11.43 -15.82
CA ALA A 144 -7.68 12.86 -15.99
C ALA A 144 -8.74 13.39 -15.07
N CYS A 145 -8.44 14.52 -14.45
CA CYS A 145 -9.32 15.22 -13.54
C CYS A 145 -9.51 16.66 -13.99
N GLU A 146 -10.69 17.21 -13.71
CA GLU A 146 -11.00 18.61 -14.02
C GLU A 146 -10.17 19.57 -13.16
N ASP A 147 -9.94 19.19 -11.89
CA ASP A 147 -9.23 20.03 -10.93
C ASP A 147 -8.61 19.16 -9.81
N PHE A 148 -7.31 18.90 -9.93
CA PHE A 148 -6.56 18.12 -8.93
C PHE A 148 -6.48 18.80 -7.54
N SER A 149 -6.78 20.09 -7.43
CA SER A 149 -6.82 20.75 -6.11
C SER A 149 -8.01 20.32 -5.25
N LYS A 150 -9.00 19.68 -5.86
CA LYS A 150 -10.23 19.23 -5.21
C LYS A 150 -10.29 17.73 -4.97
N VAL A 151 -9.28 16.99 -5.41
CA VAL A 151 -9.19 15.55 -5.12
C VAL A 151 -9.00 15.33 -3.61
N ARG A 152 -9.58 14.26 -3.10
CA ARG A 152 -9.45 13.90 -1.68
C ARG A 152 -8.10 13.24 -1.40
N ASN A 153 -7.56 12.55 -2.38
CA ASN A 153 -6.29 11.83 -2.29
C ASN A 153 -5.31 12.33 -3.37
N ASP A 154 -4.46 13.28 -2.99
CA ASP A 154 -3.38 13.74 -3.88
C ASP A 154 -2.22 12.75 -3.84
N VAL A 155 -2.04 12.00 -4.94
CA VAL A 155 -0.99 10.99 -5.09
C VAL A 155 0.31 11.54 -5.69
N CYS A 156 0.37 12.85 -5.99
CA CYS A 156 1.57 13.51 -6.49
C CYS A 156 2.57 13.72 -5.34
N TYR A 157 3.65 12.92 -5.32
CA TYR A 157 4.66 12.98 -4.27
C TYR A 157 5.89 13.80 -4.64
N MET A 158 6.06 14.15 -5.93
CA MET A 158 7.18 14.97 -6.41
C MET A 158 6.72 15.88 -7.55
N GLY A 159 7.02 17.16 -7.48
CA GLY A 159 6.60 18.15 -8.48
C GLY A 159 5.18 18.64 -8.26
N GLU A 160 4.42 18.79 -9.34
CA GLU A 160 3.03 19.27 -9.34
C GLU A 160 2.14 18.45 -10.26
N ASN A 161 0.86 18.38 -9.91
CA ASN A 161 -0.16 17.82 -10.78
C ASN A 161 -0.31 18.65 -12.09
N PRO A 162 -0.64 18.02 -13.22
CA PRO A 162 -0.80 18.72 -14.49
C PRO A 162 -1.96 19.71 -14.44
N LYS A 163 -1.72 20.94 -14.90
CA LYS A 163 -2.71 22.02 -14.99
C LYS A 163 -3.04 22.36 -16.41
N GLU A 164 -2.00 22.41 -17.27
CA GLU A 164 -2.13 22.79 -18.67
C GLU A 164 -2.36 21.57 -19.57
N ALA A 165 -2.80 21.82 -20.80
CA ALA A 165 -3.15 20.77 -21.75
C ALA A 165 -1.94 19.95 -22.27
N ASP A 166 -0.73 20.44 -22.11
CA ASP A 166 0.52 19.82 -22.53
C ASP A 166 1.37 19.30 -21.35
N GLU A 167 0.79 19.25 -20.18
CA GLU A 167 1.42 18.74 -18.95
C GLU A 167 0.97 17.32 -18.63
N ILE A 168 1.88 16.58 -17.98
CA ILE A 168 1.64 15.22 -17.51
C ILE A 168 2.39 14.96 -16.20
N ALA A 169 1.76 14.29 -15.25
CA ALA A 169 2.45 13.66 -14.13
C ALA A 169 2.58 12.15 -14.40
N LEU A 170 3.79 11.62 -14.26
CA LEU A 170 4.10 10.22 -14.55
C LEU A 170 4.10 9.37 -13.28
N GLY A 171 3.72 8.12 -13.41
CA GLY A 171 3.83 7.17 -12.32
C GLY A 171 5.29 6.86 -11.95
N SER A 172 5.51 6.43 -10.72
CA SER A 172 6.85 6.13 -10.17
C SER A 172 7.66 5.11 -10.99
N ALA A 173 7.01 4.29 -11.82
CA ALA A 173 7.68 3.35 -12.73
C ALA A 173 8.51 4.03 -13.84
N PHE A 174 8.39 5.35 -14.02
CA PHE A 174 9.14 6.14 -15.00
C PHE A 174 10.26 6.98 -14.37
N GLU A 175 10.32 7.11 -13.04
CA GLU A 175 11.25 8.00 -12.33
C GLU A 175 12.73 7.68 -12.59
N GLU A 176 13.08 6.43 -12.85
CA GLU A 176 14.47 6.05 -13.15
C GLU A 176 14.97 6.63 -14.48
N ASN A 177 14.07 6.85 -15.46
CA ASN A 177 14.41 7.23 -16.82
C ASN A 177 13.97 8.63 -17.21
N MET A 178 13.08 9.26 -16.44
CA MET A 178 12.47 10.55 -16.74
C MET A 178 12.65 11.53 -15.56
N LYS A 179 12.66 12.82 -15.87
CA LYS A 179 12.76 13.91 -14.89
C LYS A 179 11.69 14.96 -15.13
N ILE A 180 11.37 15.71 -14.10
CA ILE A 180 10.52 16.91 -14.22
C ILE A 180 11.16 17.86 -15.22
N GLY A 181 10.37 18.34 -16.18
CA GLY A 181 10.76 19.17 -17.30
C GLY A 181 11.09 18.41 -18.59
N ASP A 182 11.24 17.10 -18.54
CA ASP A 182 11.41 16.27 -19.75
C ASP A 182 10.12 16.24 -20.57
N THR A 183 10.27 15.93 -21.88
CA THR A 183 9.15 15.75 -22.78
C THR A 183 8.94 14.26 -23.06
N VAL A 184 7.72 13.79 -22.90
CA VAL A 184 7.33 12.41 -23.15
C VAL A 184 6.25 12.33 -24.22
N SER A 185 6.28 11.26 -25.01
CA SER A 185 5.27 10.98 -26.04
C SER A 185 4.25 9.98 -25.51
N VAL A 186 2.98 10.37 -25.56
CA VAL A 186 1.83 9.52 -25.20
C VAL A 186 1.09 9.14 -26.48
N THR A 187 0.81 7.85 -26.65
CA THR A 187 0.15 7.31 -27.82
C THR A 187 -1.13 6.58 -27.46
N VAL A 188 -2.20 6.88 -28.20
CA VAL A 188 -3.50 6.21 -28.10
C VAL A 188 -4.06 6.05 -29.52
N ASP A 189 -4.47 4.83 -29.88
CA ASP A 189 -5.11 4.52 -31.17
C ASP A 189 -4.36 5.11 -32.40
N GLY A 190 -3.02 5.14 -32.32
CA GLY A 190 -2.16 5.69 -33.37
C GLY A 190 -2.00 7.23 -33.35
N ILE A 191 -2.66 7.92 -32.42
CA ILE A 191 -2.47 9.35 -32.17
C ILE A 191 -1.37 9.50 -31.14
N THR A 192 -0.30 10.22 -31.49
CA THR A 192 0.80 10.53 -30.55
C THR A 192 0.83 12.01 -30.26
N LYS A 193 0.90 12.36 -29.00
CA LYS A 193 1.08 13.74 -28.49
C LYS A 193 2.23 13.80 -27.52
N SER A 194 2.90 14.96 -27.52
CA SER A 194 3.98 15.26 -26.56
C SER A 194 3.44 16.03 -25.38
N PHE A 195 3.95 15.68 -24.19
CA PHE A 195 3.62 16.31 -22.91
C PHE A 195 4.89 16.61 -22.15
N GLN A 196 4.88 17.67 -21.35
CA GLN A 196 5.95 18.02 -20.43
C GLN A 196 5.68 17.37 -19.08
N VAL A 197 6.67 16.71 -18.52
CA VAL A 197 6.58 16.07 -17.19
C VAL A 197 6.62 17.16 -16.11
N THR A 198 5.55 17.29 -15.33
CA THR A 198 5.43 18.27 -14.24
C THR A 198 5.57 17.63 -12.86
N GLY A 199 5.34 16.34 -12.72
CA GLY A 199 5.41 15.64 -11.45
C GLY A 199 5.48 14.13 -11.58
N PHE A 200 5.62 13.50 -10.42
CA PHE A 200 5.53 12.05 -10.26
C PHE A 200 4.46 11.68 -9.26
N VAL A 201 3.68 10.68 -9.62
CA VAL A 201 2.55 10.15 -8.86
C VAL A 201 2.77 8.69 -8.49
N GLN A 202 2.20 8.27 -7.38
CA GLN A 202 2.35 6.90 -6.91
C GLN A 202 0.99 6.28 -6.60
N SER A 203 0.77 5.08 -7.11
CA SER A 203 -0.36 4.23 -6.76
C SER A 203 0.15 2.81 -6.51
N VAL A 204 -0.21 2.26 -5.37
CA VAL A 204 0.14 0.89 -5.01
C VAL A 204 -0.61 -0.10 -5.91
N ASN A 205 -1.86 0.21 -6.23
CA ASN A 205 -2.73 -0.65 -7.03
C ASN A 205 -2.20 -0.85 -8.46
N LEU A 206 -1.61 0.20 -9.06
CA LEU A 206 -1.06 0.17 -10.42
C LEU A 206 0.46 0.02 -10.46
N GLN A 207 1.11 -0.20 -9.32
CA GLN A 207 2.57 -0.38 -9.22
C GLN A 207 3.39 0.75 -9.88
N GLY A 208 2.84 1.96 -9.89
CA GLY A 208 3.43 3.12 -10.54
C GLY A 208 3.28 3.15 -12.07
N GLU A 209 2.55 2.24 -12.69
CA GLU A 209 2.25 2.22 -14.13
C GLU A 209 0.98 3.02 -14.44
N LEU A 210 1.04 4.32 -14.17
CA LEU A 210 -0.03 5.28 -14.44
C LEU A 210 0.53 6.61 -14.91
N CYS A 211 -0.35 7.47 -15.37
CA CYS A 211 -0.08 8.89 -15.54
C CYS A 211 -1.33 9.72 -15.27
N GLU A 212 -1.14 10.97 -14.91
CA GLU A 212 -2.21 11.94 -14.73
C GLU A 212 -2.11 13.06 -15.77
N LEU A 213 -3.25 13.49 -16.24
CA LEU A 213 -3.43 14.54 -17.25
C LEU A 213 -4.47 15.53 -16.75
N SER A 214 -4.37 16.78 -17.17
CA SER A 214 -5.53 17.67 -17.11
C SER A 214 -6.65 17.17 -18.00
N MET A 215 -7.89 17.56 -17.77
CA MET A 215 -9.00 17.21 -18.65
C MET A 215 -8.77 17.70 -20.10
N GLU A 216 -8.12 18.84 -20.25
CA GLU A 216 -7.76 19.40 -21.56
C GLU A 216 -6.66 18.55 -22.23
N GLY A 217 -5.66 18.10 -21.45
CA GLY A 217 -4.61 17.19 -21.93
C GLY A 217 -5.18 15.84 -22.39
N TYR A 218 -6.13 15.30 -21.66
CA TYR A 218 -6.86 14.10 -22.05
C TYR A 218 -7.60 14.29 -23.38
N ASN A 219 -8.32 15.40 -23.54
CA ASN A 219 -9.06 15.70 -24.77
C ASN A 219 -8.17 15.93 -26.00
N ARG A 220 -6.87 16.21 -25.83
CA ARG A 220 -5.91 16.25 -26.96
C ARG A 220 -5.57 14.87 -27.50
N LEU A 221 -5.66 13.83 -26.66
CA LEU A 221 -5.39 12.43 -27.02
C LEU A 221 -6.65 11.74 -27.56
N PHE A 222 -7.79 12.01 -26.93
CA PHE A 222 -9.04 11.35 -27.24
C PHE A 222 -10.01 12.31 -27.95
N ASN A 223 -10.74 11.80 -28.92
CA ASN A 223 -11.83 12.58 -29.51
C ASN A 223 -12.85 12.94 -28.43
N GLN A 224 -13.36 14.18 -28.45
CA GLN A 224 -14.21 14.80 -27.43
C GLN A 224 -15.57 14.10 -27.12
N ASN A 225 -15.78 12.89 -27.62
CA ASN A 225 -17.04 12.15 -27.48
C ASN A 225 -17.09 11.20 -26.28
N GLN A 226 -16.08 11.23 -25.41
CA GLN A 226 -16.12 10.42 -24.19
C GLN A 226 -16.81 11.16 -23.08
N THR A 227 -17.75 10.48 -22.42
CA THR A 227 -18.50 11.04 -21.31
C THR A 227 -17.70 10.86 -20.03
N PRO A 228 -17.43 11.95 -19.27
CA PRO A 228 -16.74 11.83 -18.00
C PRO A 228 -17.59 11.13 -16.95
N TYR A 229 -16.95 10.42 -16.03
CA TYR A 229 -17.59 10.01 -14.78
C TYR A 229 -17.70 11.22 -13.87
N LEU A 230 -18.71 11.22 -13.00
CA LEU A 230 -18.84 12.19 -11.94
C LEU A 230 -18.46 11.52 -10.61
N TYR A 231 -17.37 11.95 -10.02
CA TYR A 231 -16.97 11.60 -8.67
C TYR A 231 -17.70 12.54 -7.72
N VAL A 232 -18.44 11.97 -6.78
CA VAL A 232 -19.29 12.70 -5.84
C VAL A 232 -18.76 12.49 -4.44
N TYR A 233 -18.42 13.58 -3.78
CA TYR A 233 -17.97 13.61 -2.40
C TYR A 233 -19.09 14.10 -1.52
N LEU A 234 -19.38 13.38 -0.45
CA LEU A 234 -20.50 13.65 0.43
C LEU A 234 -20.05 14.28 1.74
N GLU A 235 -20.90 15.15 2.30
CA GLU A 235 -20.72 15.66 3.66
C GLU A 235 -20.75 14.53 4.71
N ASN A 236 -21.58 13.51 4.49
CA ASN A 236 -21.63 12.29 5.28
C ASN A 236 -21.69 11.06 4.37
N PRO A 237 -20.64 10.21 4.35
CA PRO A 237 -20.57 8.99 3.53
C PRO A 237 -21.75 8.03 3.73
N GLU A 238 -22.43 8.04 4.88
CA GLU A 238 -23.62 7.22 5.13
C GLU A 238 -24.78 7.50 4.16
N ASN A 239 -24.76 8.66 3.49
CA ASN A 239 -25.76 9.02 2.48
C ASN A 239 -25.50 8.38 1.10
N ALA A 240 -24.35 7.74 0.88
CA ALA A 240 -23.96 7.17 -0.40
C ALA A 240 -24.99 6.20 -0.97
N GLU A 241 -25.52 5.30 -0.14
CA GLU A 241 -26.53 4.34 -0.59
C GLU A 241 -27.84 5.02 -1.04
N LYS A 242 -28.27 6.08 -0.36
CA LYS A 242 -29.49 6.83 -0.71
C LYS A 242 -29.32 7.56 -2.03
N ILE A 243 -28.21 8.29 -2.18
CA ILE A 243 -27.86 9.01 -3.40
C ILE A 243 -27.76 8.06 -4.59
N THR A 244 -27.04 6.93 -4.43
CA THR A 244 -26.93 5.92 -5.47
C THR A 244 -28.31 5.40 -5.92
N LYS A 245 -29.24 5.16 -5.00
CA LYS A 245 -30.59 4.71 -5.35
C LYS A 245 -31.39 5.78 -6.09
N GLU A 246 -31.31 7.02 -5.65
CA GLU A 246 -32.04 8.15 -6.27
C GLU A 246 -31.56 8.37 -7.71
N TYR A 247 -30.25 8.49 -7.92
CA TYR A 247 -29.68 8.74 -9.25
C TYR A 247 -29.75 7.52 -10.19
N LYS A 248 -29.73 6.29 -9.66
CA LYS A 248 -29.86 5.08 -10.48
C LYS A 248 -31.27 4.92 -11.09
N VAL A 249 -32.29 5.45 -10.46
CA VAL A 249 -33.69 5.36 -10.94
C VAL A 249 -34.00 6.44 -11.97
N GLU A 250 -33.31 7.57 -11.91
CA GLU A 250 -33.59 8.75 -12.75
C GLU A 250 -32.76 8.75 -14.05
N TYR A 251 -31.60 8.10 -14.09
CA TYR A 251 -30.63 8.10 -15.19
C TYR A 251 -30.09 6.70 -15.49
#